data_1ff2193afa402e09144057225dd45642
#
_entry.id   1ff2193afa402e09144057225dd45642
#
_cell.length_a   1.000
_cell.length_b   1.000
_cell.length_c   1.000
_cell.angle_alpha   90.00
_cell.angle_beta   90.00
_cell.angle_gamma   90.00
#
_symmetry.space_group_name_H-M   'P 1'
#
loop_
_entity.id
_entity.type
_entity.pdbx_description
1 polymer ?
#
loop_
_entity_poly.entity_id
_entity_poly.type
_entity_poly.pdbx_seq_one_letter_code
_entity_poly.pdbx_strand_id
1 'polypeptide(L)'
;DHSLLFYDERDRLTAILPASQQGKELISHGGLTYGGIICDTEMKASAMLEIFDALLETLRRDGISRLMYKPVPHIFHRYPSEEDLYALYRNSARLVRRDASSAIALPERIKFAKGKREGVRKAERHGVRIQRCMDFDGFFEIGRRIMQEKYDRQPVHTATEIQYLQDCFPEAIQFHAAFD
;
A
#
# COMPACT_ATOMS: atom_id res chain seq x y z
N ASP A 1 -14.86 0.26 6.35
CA ASP A 1 -13.66 -0.13 7.11
C ASP A 1 -13.97 -1.36 7.95
N HIS A 2 -13.06 -2.33 7.98
CA HIS A 2 -13.16 -3.55 8.76
C HIS A 2 -11.77 -3.92 9.31
N SER A 3 -11.02 -2.92 9.71
CA SER A 3 -9.69 -3.10 10.28
C SER A 3 -9.76 -3.80 11.63
N LEU A 4 -8.79 -4.67 11.90
CA LEU A 4 -8.72 -5.46 13.12
C LEU A 4 -7.52 -5.05 13.96
N LEU A 5 -7.73 -5.01 15.27
CA LEU A 5 -6.72 -4.73 16.28
C LEU A 5 -6.51 -5.98 17.13
N PHE A 6 -5.28 -6.37 17.33
CA PHE A 6 -4.91 -7.56 18.10
C PHE A 6 -4.22 -7.15 19.39
N TYR A 7 -4.74 -7.65 20.50
CA TYR A 7 -4.25 -7.37 21.85
C TYR A 7 -3.73 -8.65 22.50
N ASP A 8 -2.68 -8.53 23.30
CA ASP A 8 -2.22 -9.63 24.14
C ASP A 8 -3.08 -9.79 25.43
N GLU A 9 -2.76 -10.81 26.24
CA GLU A 9 -3.45 -11.07 27.51
C GLU A 9 -3.36 -9.92 28.54
N ARG A 10 -2.51 -8.92 28.29
CA ARG A 10 -2.31 -7.74 29.13
C ARG A 10 -2.94 -6.48 28.52
N ASP A 11 -3.84 -6.65 27.58
CA ASP A 11 -4.49 -5.54 26.85
C ASP A 11 -3.51 -4.60 26.11
N ARG A 12 -2.33 -5.09 25.71
CA ARG A 12 -1.40 -4.30 24.90
C ARG A 12 -1.66 -4.59 23.42
N LEU A 13 -1.79 -3.54 22.64
CA LEU A 13 -1.88 -3.64 21.18
C LEU A 13 -0.57 -4.23 20.62
N THR A 14 -0.65 -5.39 19.98
CA THR A 14 0.52 -6.12 19.44
C THR A 14 0.57 -6.10 17.93
N ALA A 15 -0.59 -6.01 17.27
CA ALA A 15 -0.66 -5.95 15.82
C ALA A 15 -1.95 -5.28 15.34
N ILE A 16 -1.92 -4.78 14.11
CA ILE A 16 -3.10 -4.27 13.41
C ILE A 16 -3.17 -4.86 12.01
N LEU A 17 -4.37 -5.12 11.53
CA LEU A 17 -4.63 -5.49 10.14
C LEU A 17 -5.60 -4.45 9.54
N PRO A 18 -5.09 -3.44 8.84
CA PRO A 18 -5.96 -2.56 8.07
C PRO A 18 -6.69 -3.38 7.00
N ALA A 19 -8.00 -3.31 6.98
CA ALA A 19 -8.80 -4.13 6.08
C ALA A 19 -10.12 -3.48 5.68
N SER A 20 -10.66 -3.92 4.55
CA SER A 20 -11.99 -3.58 4.08
C SER A 20 -12.76 -4.85 3.75
N GLN A 21 -14.07 -4.85 4.04
CA GLN A 21 -14.95 -5.96 3.70
C GLN A 21 -15.73 -5.66 2.43
N GLN A 22 -15.82 -6.65 1.56
CA GLN A 22 -16.68 -6.65 0.37
C GLN A 22 -17.49 -7.95 0.32
N GLY A 23 -18.77 -7.87 0.70
CA GLY A 23 -19.59 -9.05 0.82
C GLY A 23 -19.04 -10.02 1.87
N LYS A 24 -18.69 -11.24 1.45
CA LYS A 24 -18.08 -12.29 2.30
C LYS A 24 -16.56 -12.38 2.19
N GLU A 25 -15.92 -11.35 1.64
CA GLU A 25 -14.48 -11.27 1.49
C GLU A 25 -13.90 -10.13 2.34
N LEU A 26 -12.87 -10.42 3.12
CA LEU A 26 -12.01 -9.42 3.77
C LEU A 26 -10.76 -9.22 2.92
N ILE A 27 -10.46 -7.96 2.60
CA ILE A 27 -9.29 -7.58 1.80
C ILE A 27 -8.35 -6.77 2.69
N SER A 28 -7.13 -7.25 2.92
CA SER A 28 -6.13 -6.50 3.64
C SER A 28 -5.80 -5.23 2.87
N HIS A 29 -6.04 -4.08 3.48
CA HIS A 29 -5.86 -2.75 2.91
C HIS A 29 -6.46 -2.60 1.50
N GLY A 30 -7.80 -2.69 1.39
CA GLY A 30 -8.51 -2.44 0.12
C GLY A 30 -8.14 -1.07 -0.45
N GLY A 31 -7.89 -1.00 -1.76
CA GLY A 31 -7.46 0.23 -2.44
C GLY A 31 -5.94 0.42 -2.52
N LEU A 32 -5.12 -0.20 -1.65
CA LEU A 32 -3.66 -0.16 -1.77
C LEU A 32 -3.09 -1.44 -2.39
N THR A 33 -1.87 -1.32 -2.91
CA THR A 33 -1.17 -2.43 -3.58
C THR A 33 -0.82 -3.55 -2.62
N TYR A 34 -0.46 -3.21 -1.38
CA TYR A 34 -0.13 -4.12 -0.29
C TYR A 34 -0.59 -3.56 1.06
N GLY A 35 -0.66 -4.42 2.05
CA GLY A 35 -1.05 -4.05 3.40
C GLY A 35 -1.45 -5.28 4.20
N GLY A 36 -0.50 -5.92 4.84
CA GLY A 36 -0.70 -7.07 5.72
C GLY A 36 -0.82 -6.64 7.17
N ILE A 37 -0.54 -7.57 8.06
CA ILE A 37 -0.40 -7.29 9.49
C ILE A 37 0.79 -6.35 9.70
N ILE A 38 0.57 -5.32 10.49
CA ILE A 38 1.58 -4.38 10.95
C ILE A 38 1.79 -4.66 12.44
N CYS A 39 3.01 -4.93 12.83
CA CYS A 39 3.41 -5.22 14.20
C CYS A 39 4.73 -4.53 14.54
N ASP A 40 5.12 -4.57 15.79
CA ASP A 40 6.41 -4.06 16.25
C ASP A 40 7.54 -5.10 16.10
N THR A 41 8.74 -4.74 16.58
CA THR A 41 9.95 -5.57 16.51
C THR A 41 9.97 -6.72 17.49
N GLU A 42 9.04 -6.78 18.45
CA GLU A 42 8.92 -7.82 19.47
C GLU A 42 8.08 -9.02 18.99
N MET A 43 7.48 -8.93 17.79
CA MET A 43 6.67 -10.00 17.21
C MET A 43 7.48 -11.29 17.08
N LYS A 44 6.85 -12.40 17.46
CA LYS A 44 7.42 -13.75 17.36
C LYS A 44 6.53 -14.62 16.47
N ALA A 45 7.13 -15.62 15.85
CA ALA A 45 6.37 -16.55 14.99
C ALA A 45 5.22 -17.24 15.74
N SER A 46 5.38 -17.58 17.04
CA SER A 46 4.28 -18.15 17.83
C SER A 46 3.12 -17.17 18.00
N ALA A 47 3.40 -15.92 18.36
CA ALA A 47 2.37 -14.89 18.51
C ALA A 47 1.68 -14.57 17.17
N MET A 48 2.41 -14.55 16.06
CA MET A 48 1.82 -14.38 14.74
C MET A 48 0.86 -15.54 14.38
N LEU A 49 1.19 -16.77 14.74
CA LEU A 49 0.28 -17.91 14.54
C LEU A 49 -0.99 -17.75 15.37
N GLU A 50 -0.90 -17.35 16.64
CA GLU A 50 -2.05 -17.06 17.51
C GLU A 50 -2.92 -15.93 16.93
N ILE A 51 -2.31 -14.87 16.39
CA ILE A 51 -3.01 -13.79 15.69
C ILE A 51 -3.80 -14.35 14.49
N PHE A 52 -3.20 -15.23 13.68
CA PHE A 52 -3.89 -15.82 12.54
C PHE A 52 -5.02 -16.77 12.97
N ASP A 53 -4.85 -17.52 14.05
CA ASP A 53 -5.91 -18.37 14.61
C ASP A 53 -7.11 -17.50 15.06
N ALA A 54 -6.86 -16.45 15.83
CA ALA A 54 -7.88 -15.49 16.26
C ALA A 54 -8.55 -14.76 15.08
N LEU A 55 -7.75 -14.36 14.07
CA LEU A 55 -8.25 -13.78 12.84
C LEU A 55 -9.23 -14.70 12.13
N LEU A 56 -8.83 -15.94 11.87
CA LEU A 56 -9.66 -16.90 11.15
C LEU A 56 -10.92 -17.28 11.93
N GLU A 57 -10.85 -17.36 13.25
CA GLU A 57 -12.03 -17.59 14.10
C GLU A 57 -13.00 -16.40 14.00
N THR A 58 -12.49 -15.18 14.11
CA THR A 58 -13.30 -13.96 13.95
C THR A 58 -13.98 -13.91 12.59
N LEU A 59 -13.24 -14.17 11.50
CA LEU A 59 -13.81 -14.18 10.16
C LEU A 59 -14.94 -15.23 10.01
N ARG A 60 -14.76 -16.43 10.56
CA ARG A 60 -15.81 -17.46 10.53
C ARG A 60 -17.06 -17.03 11.30
N ARG A 61 -16.88 -16.49 12.50
CA ARG A 61 -17.99 -15.97 13.34
C ARG A 61 -18.75 -14.86 12.61
N ASP A 62 -18.07 -13.99 11.91
CA ASP A 62 -18.66 -12.86 11.19
C ASP A 62 -19.18 -13.24 9.78
N GLY A 63 -19.13 -14.53 9.43
CA GLY A 63 -19.64 -15.06 8.16
C GLY A 63 -18.79 -14.69 6.94
N ILE A 64 -17.54 -14.27 7.17
CA ILE A 64 -16.56 -13.97 6.13
C ILE A 64 -15.87 -15.28 5.72
N SER A 65 -15.99 -15.63 4.45
CA SER A 65 -15.51 -16.93 3.94
C SER A 65 -14.19 -16.84 3.17
N ARG A 66 -13.70 -15.63 2.92
CA ARG A 66 -12.47 -15.40 2.15
C ARG A 66 -11.66 -14.27 2.73
N LEU A 67 -10.34 -14.50 2.85
CA LEU A 67 -9.36 -13.48 3.17
C LEU A 67 -8.44 -13.28 1.95
N MET A 68 -8.41 -12.07 1.41
CA MET A 68 -7.41 -11.64 0.43
C MET A 68 -6.30 -10.89 1.17
N TYR A 69 -5.21 -11.59 1.45
CA TYR A 69 -4.07 -11.04 2.17
C TYR A 69 -3.01 -10.54 1.18
N LYS A 70 -2.59 -9.30 1.32
CA LYS A 70 -1.58 -8.64 0.47
C LYS A 70 -0.38 -8.26 1.35
N PRO A 71 0.64 -9.13 1.52
CA PRO A 71 1.75 -8.85 2.42
C PRO A 71 2.51 -7.59 2.02
N VAL A 72 3.05 -6.89 3.01
CA VAL A 72 3.98 -5.79 2.77
C VAL A 72 5.28 -6.37 2.20
N PRO A 73 5.80 -5.86 1.07
CA PRO A 73 7.08 -6.32 0.54
C PRO A 73 8.22 -6.10 1.53
N HIS A 74 9.13 -7.08 1.63
CA HIS A 74 10.26 -7.07 2.57
C HIS A 74 11.14 -5.81 2.49
N ILE A 75 11.22 -5.17 1.31
CA ILE A 75 11.99 -3.92 1.11
C ILE A 75 11.47 -2.73 1.94
N PHE A 76 10.23 -2.81 2.45
CA PHE A 76 9.62 -1.80 3.33
C PHE A 76 9.64 -2.20 4.80
N HIS A 77 10.14 -3.39 5.14
CA HIS A 77 10.30 -3.81 6.51
C HIS A 77 11.48 -3.05 7.16
N ARG A 78 11.37 -2.75 8.44
CA ARG A 78 12.49 -2.14 9.20
C ARG A 78 13.63 -3.13 9.42
N TYR A 79 13.29 -4.41 9.47
CA TYR A 79 14.24 -5.53 9.45
C TYR A 79 13.57 -6.74 8.76
N PRO A 80 14.32 -7.73 8.27
CA PRO A 80 13.76 -8.91 7.62
C PRO A 80 12.79 -9.66 8.54
N SER A 81 11.57 -9.91 8.08
CA SER A 81 10.49 -10.52 8.84
C SER A 81 9.51 -11.19 7.87
N GLU A 82 9.16 -12.44 8.11
CA GLU A 82 8.26 -13.24 7.28
C GLU A 82 7.31 -14.12 8.12
N GLU A 83 7.05 -13.74 9.37
CA GLU A 83 6.19 -14.48 10.29
C GLU A 83 4.76 -14.60 9.77
N ASP A 84 4.25 -13.56 9.12
CA ASP A 84 2.94 -13.57 8.48
C ASP A 84 2.88 -14.51 7.27
N LEU A 85 3.94 -14.56 6.47
CA LEU A 85 4.04 -15.52 5.35
C LEU A 85 4.09 -16.96 5.84
N TYR A 86 4.79 -17.20 6.97
CA TYR A 86 4.79 -18.50 7.60
C TYR A 86 3.41 -18.87 8.15
N ALA A 87 2.70 -17.94 8.77
CA ALA A 87 1.33 -18.15 9.24
C ALA A 87 0.35 -18.44 8.10
N LEU A 88 0.48 -17.74 6.97
CA LEU A 88 -0.28 -18.03 5.76
C LEU A 88 -0.02 -19.45 5.24
N TYR A 89 1.24 -19.87 5.19
CA TYR A 89 1.62 -21.23 4.80
C TYR A 89 1.01 -22.27 5.74
N ARG A 90 1.11 -22.07 7.06
CA ARG A 90 0.54 -22.97 8.07
C ARG A 90 -0.98 -23.11 7.96
N ASN A 91 -1.66 -22.07 7.51
CA ASN A 91 -3.09 -22.05 7.25
C ASN A 91 -3.48 -22.45 5.81
N SER A 92 -2.57 -23.05 5.05
CA SER A 92 -2.80 -23.51 3.68
C SER A 92 -3.31 -22.41 2.75
N ALA A 93 -2.87 -21.16 2.95
CA ALA A 93 -3.20 -20.06 2.06
C ALA A 93 -2.63 -20.31 0.65
N ARG A 94 -3.42 -19.99 -0.37
CA ARG A 94 -3.02 -20.16 -1.76
C ARG A 94 -2.50 -18.84 -2.33
N LEU A 95 -1.31 -18.85 -2.90
CA LEU A 95 -0.80 -17.73 -3.68
C LEU A 95 -1.65 -17.57 -4.95
N VAL A 96 -2.36 -16.45 -5.08
CA VAL A 96 -3.27 -16.18 -6.21
C VAL A 96 -2.69 -15.18 -7.21
N ARG A 97 -1.74 -14.35 -6.77
CA ARG A 97 -1.08 -13.37 -7.63
C ARG A 97 0.33 -13.07 -7.11
N ARG A 98 1.27 -12.88 -8.02
CA ARG A 98 2.62 -12.37 -7.74
C ARG A 98 3.01 -11.42 -8.86
N ASP A 99 3.28 -10.18 -8.50
CA ASP A 99 3.77 -9.15 -9.42
C ASP A 99 5.27 -8.93 -9.21
N ALA A 100 5.97 -8.62 -10.28
CA ALA A 100 7.37 -8.18 -10.21
C ALA A 100 7.42 -6.66 -10.26
N SER A 101 8.11 -6.05 -9.31
CA SER A 101 8.33 -4.61 -9.25
C SER A 101 9.81 -4.30 -9.21
N SER A 102 10.19 -3.14 -9.77
CA SER A 102 11.54 -2.61 -9.63
C SER A 102 11.59 -1.61 -8.48
N ALA A 103 12.52 -1.79 -7.57
CA ALA A 103 12.79 -0.85 -6.50
C ALA A 103 14.14 -0.16 -6.72
N ILE A 104 14.23 1.11 -6.37
CA ILE A 104 15.45 1.91 -6.47
C ILE A 104 15.80 2.43 -5.07
N ALA A 105 16.94 2.01 -4.54
CA ALA A 105 17.49 2.59 -3.33
C ALA A 105 18.03 3.99 -3.65
N LEU A 106 17.38 5.03 -3.15
CA LEU A 106 17.72 6.41 -3.50
C LEU A 106 19.18 6.82 -3.17
N PRO A 107 19.79 6.38 -2.05
CA PRO A 107 21.19 6.65 -1.74
C PRO A 107 22.17 6.04 -2.76
N GLU A 108 21.80 4.89 -3.35
CA GLU A 108 22.64 4.11 -4.27
C GLU A 108 22.09 4.10 -5.70
N ARG A 109 21.36 5.13 -6.08
CA ARG A 109 20.70 5.19 -7.37
C ARG A 109 21.63 4.99 -8.55
N ILE A 110 21.21 4.16 -9.48
CA ILE A 110 21.87 3.92 -10.75
C ILE A 110 21.77 5.18 -11.62
N LYS A 111 22.85 5.48 -12.36
CA LYS A 111 22.85 6.61 -13.32
C LYS A 111 21.78 6.39 -14.39
N PHE A 112 21.03 7.43 -14.68
CA PHE A 112 20.05 7.38 -15.76
C PHE A 112 20.69 7.01 -17.10
N ALA A 113 20.04 6.14 -17.87
CA ALA A 113 20.42 5.85 -19.25
C ALA A 113 20.43 7.13 -20.11
N LYS A 114 21.26 7.12 -21.16
CA LYS A 114 21.46 8.28 -22.06
C LYS A 114 20.13 8.88 -22.54
N GLY A 115 19.22 8.05 -23.07
CA GLY A 115 17.92 8.51 -23.58
C GLY A 115 17.04 9.21 -22.53
N LYS A 116 17.08 8.75 -21.25
CA LYS A 116 16.36 9.44 -20.17
C LYS A 116 16.94 10.80 -19.86
N ARG A 117 18.26 10.92 -19.83
CA ARG A 117 18.95 12.21 -19.63
C ARG A 117 18.67 13.19 -20.77
N GLU A 118 18.64 12.71 -22.02
CA GLU A 118 18.27 13.52 -23.18
C GLU A 118 16.82 14.00 -23.13
N GLY A 119 15.89 13.11 -22.67
CA GLY A 119 14.49 13.47 -22.44
C GLY A 119 14.33 14.60 -21.42
N VAL A 120 15.03 14.52 -20.29
CA VAL A 120 15.02 15.59 -19.27
C VAL A 120 15.52 16.91 -19.87
N ARG A 121 16.70 16.90 -20.53
CA ARG A 121 17.25 18.09 -21.18
C ARG A 121 16.34 18.68 -22.27
N LYS A 122 15.59 17.83 -22.98
CA LYS A 122 14.59 18.28 -23.94
C LYS A 122 13.45 19.00 -23.24
N ALA A 123 12.89 18.41 -22.17
CA ALA A 123 11.83 19.03 -21.38
C ALA A 123 12.26 20.40 -20.82
N GLU A 124 13.45 20.49 -20.22
CA GLU A 124 14.02 21.74 -19.71
C GLU A 124 14.15 22.82 -20.81
N ARG A 125 14.61 22.45 -22.01
CA ARG A 125 14.70 23.39 -23.15
C ARG A 125 13.34 23.87 -23.64
N HIS A 126 12.28 23.11 -23.43
CA HIS A 126 10.91 23.50 -23.74
C HIS A 126 10.22 24.23 -22.57
N GLY A 127 10.97 24.61 -21.54
CA GLY A 127 10.46 25.39 -20.42
C GLY A 127 9.72 24.59 -19.37
N VAL A 128 9.64 23.25 -19.49
CA VAL A 128 8.97 22.41 -18.50
C VAL A 128 9.64 22.52 -17.15
N ARG A 129 8.87 22.85 -16.13
CA ARG A 129 9.30 23.00 -14.75
C ARG A 129 8.55 22.05 -13.85
N ILE A 130 9.25 21.45 -12.88
CA ILE A 130 8.65 20.60 -11.86
C ILE A 130 8.50 21.44 -10.60
N GLN A 131 7.29 21.49 -10.05
CA GLN A 131 7.00 22.21 -8.81
C GLN A 131 6.08 21.37 -7.91
N ARG A 132 6.13 21.67 -6.59
CA ARG A 132 5.14 21.13 -5.67
C ARG A 132 3.76 21.63 -6.09
N CYS A 133 2.82 20.71 -6.26
CA CYS A 133 1.46 21.00 -6.68
C CYS A 133 0.55 21.00 -5.45
N MET A 134 -0.26 22.06 -5.31
CA MET A 134 -1.31 22.17 -4.30
C MET A 134 -2.71 22.21 -4.93
N ASP A 135 -2.80 22.20 -6.25
CA ASP A 135 -4.05 22.04 -6.99
C ASP A 135 -4.37 20.55 -7.15
N PHE A 136 -4.99 19.99 -6.13
CA PHE A 136 -5.37 18.57 -6.13
C PHE A 136 -6.46 18.28 -7.15
N ASP A 137 -7.43 19.18 -7.34
CA ASP A 137 -8.52 18.97 -8.29
C ASP A 137 -8.01 18.91 -9.72
N GLY A 138 -7.15 19.86 -10.14
CA GLY A 138 -6.52 19.85 -11.46
C GLY A 138 -5.62 18.62 -11.66
N PHE A 139 -4.86 18.24 -10.66
CA PHE A 139 -4.01 17.04 -10.71
C PHE A 139 -4.83 15.75 -10.90
N PHE A 140 -5.90 15.58 -10.10
CA PHE A 140 -6.74 14.40 -10.18
C PHE A 140 -7.61 14.38 -11.45
N GLU A 141 -8.01 15.54 -11.98
CA GLU A 141 -8.73 15.61 -13.26
C GLU A 141 -7.89 15.09 -14.42
N ILE A 142 -6.58 15.41 -14.46
CA ILE A 142 -5.65 14.86 -15.45
C ILE A 142 -5.58 13.33 -15.30
N GLY A 143 -5.43 12.82 -14.07
CA GLY A 143 -5.38 11.39 -13.79
C GLY A 143 -6.68 10.68 -14.19
N ARG A 144 -7.84 11.25 -13.83
CA ARG A 144 -9.16 10.73 -14.16
C ARG A 144 -9.34 10.61 -15.67
N ARG A 145 -9.00 11.66 -16.41
CA ARG A 145 -9.10 11.67 -17.88
C ARG A 145 -8.24 10.57 -18.50
N ILE A 146 -6.99 10.45 -18.09
CA ILE A 146 -6.08 9.42 -18.62
C ILE A 146 -6.58 8.02 -18.30
N MET A 147 -7.06 7.78 -17.08
CA MET A 147 -7.58 6.47 -16.67
C MET A 147 -8.85 6.11 -17.42
N GLN A 148 -9.77 7.07 -17.63
CA GLN A 148 -10.98 6.86 -18.40
C GLN A 148 -10.66 6.57 -19.87
N GLU A 149 -9.83 7.38 -20.52
CA GLU A 149 -9.52 7.25 -21.95
C GLU A 149 -8.73 5.96 -22.29
N LYS A 150 -7.79 5.56 -21.42
CA LYS A 150 -6.90 4.41 -21.72
C LYS A 150 -7.37 3.09 -21.15
N TYR A 151 -8.09 3.10 -20.04
CA TYR A 151 -8.37 1.89 -19.28
C TYR A 151 -9.85 1.69 -18.96
N ASP A 152 -10.71 2.67 -19.31
CA ASP A 152 -12.13 2.69 -18.94
C ASP A 152 -12.33 2.47 -17.42
N ARG A 153 -11.54 3.20 -16.61
CA ARG A 153 -11.54 3.09 -15.15
C ARG A 153 -11.56 4.48 -14.51
N GLN A 154 -11.98 4.49 -13.24
CA GLN A 154 -11.89 5.68 -12.38
C GLN A 154 -10.71 5.54 -11.40
N PRO A 155 -10.12 6.66 -10.93
CA PRO A 155 -9.16 6.63 -9.82
C PRO A 155 -9.78 6.02 -8.56
N VAL A 156 -8.96 5.33 -7.78
CA VAL A 156 -9.37 4.71 -6.50
C VAL A 156 -9.64 5.77 -5.43
N HIS A 157 -8.92 6.89 -5.48
CA HIS A 157 -9.02 7.99 -4.52
C HIS A 157 -9.54 9.26 -5.18
N THR A 158 -10.23 10.08 -4.39
CA THR A 158 -10.67 11.41 -4.79
C THR A 158 -9.63 12.47 -4.39
N ALA A 159 -9.70 13.65 -5.02
CA ALA A 159 -8.87 14.79 -4.64
C ALA A 159 -9.03 15.15 -3.15
N THR A 160 -10.26 15.15 -2.66
CA THR A 160 -10.59 15.47 -1.25
C THR A 160 -9.97 14.49 -0.26
N GLU A 161 -10.04 13.17 -0.55
CA GLU A 161 -9.41 12.14 0.31
C GLU A 161 -7.89 12.32 0.39
N ILE A 162 -7.27 12.59 -0.75
CA ILE A 162 -5.82 12.75 -0.79
C ILE A 162 -5.38 14.07 -0.15
N GLN A 163 -6.15 15.14 -0.33
CA GLN A 163 -5.89 16.39 0.38
C GLN A 163 -5.95 16.20 1.89
N TYR A 164 -6.99 15.52 2.39
CA TYR A 164 -7.09 15.18 3.81
C TYR A 164 -5.87 14.38 4.32
N LEU A 165 -5.44 13.37 3.57
CA LEU A 165 -4.25 12.59 3.92
C LEU A 165 -2.97 13.44 3.90
N GLN A 166 -2.82 14.35 2.93
CA GLN A 166 -1.68 15.24 2.84
C GLN A 166 -1.66 16.24 4.00
N ASP A 167 -2.83 16.74 4.43
CA ASP A 167 -2.95 17.64 5.57
C ASP A 167 -2.56 16.93 6.88
N CYS A 168 -2.92 15.63 7.00
CA CYS A 168 -2.51 14.80 8.14
C CYS A 168 -1.02 14.41 8.11
N PHE A 169 -0.44 14.22 6.92
CA PHE A 169 0.92 13.69 6.73
C PHE A 169 1.72 14.51 5.70
N PRO A 170 1.95 15.82 5.92
CA PRO A 170 2.51 16.72 4.90
C PRO A 170 3.94 16.39 4.49
N GLU A 171 4.71 15.73 5.36
CA GLU A 171 6.08 15.29 5.05
C GLU A 171 6.12 13.95 4.30
N ALA A 172 5.12 13.10 4.48
CA ALA A 172 5.05 11.78 3.86
C ALA A 172 4.36 11.80 2.49
N ILE A 173 3.43 12.74 2.27
CA ILE A 173 2.62 12.83 1.06
C ILE A 173 2.88 14.17 0.37
N GLN A 174 3.57 14.13 -0.77
CA GLN A 174 3.91 15.33 -1.54
C GLN A 174 3.57 15.10 -3.01
N PHE A 175 2.89 16.06 -3.60
CA PHE A 175 2.57 16.07 -5.03
C PHE A 175 3.50 17.00 -5.78
N HIS A 176 3.98 16.52 -6.93
CA HIS A 176 4.75 17.32 -7.86
C HIS A 176 4.11 17.23 -9.24
N ALA A 177 3.97 18.36 -9.89
CA ALA A 177 3.44 18.42 -11.25
C ALA A 177 4.45 19.09 -12.17
N ALA A 178 4.38 18.74 -13.46
CA ALA A 178 5.14 19.35 -14.53
C ALA A 178 4.26 20.43 -15.19
N PHE A 179 4.82 21.61 -15.36
CA PHE A 179 4.18 22.78 -15.98
C PHE A 179 5.02 23.22 -17.17
N ASP A 180 4.37 23.61 -18.25
CA ASP A 180 4.94 24.19 -19.47
C ASP A 180 4.59 25.69 -19.60
#